data_4f752a81b4604a96f1fd1985426c1f33
#
_entry.id   4f752a81b4604a96f1fd1985426c1f33
#
_cell.length_a   1.000
_cell.length_b   1.000
_cell.length_c   1.000
_cell.angle_alpha   90.00
_cell.angle_beta   90.00
_cell.angle_gamma   90.00
#
_symmetry.space_group_name_H-M   'P 1'
#
loop_
_entity.id
_entity.type
_entity.pdbx_description
1 polymer ?
#
loop_
_entity_poly.entity_id
_entity_poly.type
_entity_poly.pdbx_seq_one_letter_code
_entity_poly.pdbx_strand_id
1 'polypeptide(L)'
;MKNNLNFSDFLKGVFSNFDKKRVNSGLVSICIELPCVDLFDLYEFFIDKYSFSSFWEEDNKMSYIAFEKCKYLTLEGPKKFKVAKEFSSENFNNLINLTHESNTSALSKIIYFFSFSENSKKKYYLCDVPDLEVVLPKILIIKNKNNCWLRINAYVEGKSSLRTLIEELWSIRD
;
A
#
# COMPACT_ATOMS: atom_id res chain seq x y z
N MET A 1 -16.67 -19.35 11.09
CA MET A 1 -16.87 -18.41 12.20
C MET A 1 -15.96 -17.21 11.92
N LYS A 2 -16.50 -16.04 11.49
CA LYS A 2 -15.72 -14.82 11.39
C LYS A 2 -15.40 -14.38 12.82
N ASN A 3 -14.15 -14.47 13.23
CA ASN A 3 -13.71 -13.89 14.50
C ASN A 3 -14.05 -12.39 14.47
N ASN A 4 -14.92 -11.95 15.37
CA ASN A 4 -15.14 -10.53 15.63
C ASN A 4 -13.83 -9.97 16.23
N LEU A 5 -12.87 -9.67 15.38
CA LEU A 5 -11.63 -9.04 15.79
C LEU A 5 -11.98 -7.66 16.36
N ASN A 6 -11.75 -7.46 17.67
CA ASN A 6 -11.95 -6.17 18.30
C ASN A 6 -10.65 -5.34 18.23
N PHE A 7 -10.82 -4.02 18.32
CA PHE A 7 -9.68 -3.09 18.23
C PHE A 7 -8.60 -3.34 19.29
N SER A 8 -9.01 -3.62 20.53
CA SER A 8 -8.05 -3.82 21.63
C SER A 8 -7.14 -5.03 21.41
N ASP A 9 -7.68 -6.13 20.92
CA ASP A 9 -6.90 -7.34 20.69
C ASP A 9 -6.01 -7.20 19.47
N PHE A 10 -6.51 -6.54 18.41
CA PHE A 10 -5.69 -6.19 17.24
C PHE A 10 -4.51 -5.31 17.63
N LEU A 11 -4.76 -4.23 18.37
CA LEU A 11 -3.74 -3.31 18.87
C LEU A 11 -2.67 -4.03 19.69
N LYS A 12 -3.07 -4.88 20.64
CA LYS A 12 -2.15 -5.70 21.44
C LYS A 12 -1.30 -6.63 20.59
N GLY A 13 -1.92 -7.28 19.59
CA GLY A 13 -1.24 -8.18 18.67
C GLY A 13 -0.15 -7.45 17.85
N VAL A 14 -0.48 -6.31 17.28
CA VAL A 14 0.47 -5.50 16.50
C VAL A 14 1.61 -4.99 17.38
N PHE A 15 1.33 -4.48 18.58
CA PHE A 15 2.36 -4.05 19.53
C PHE A 15 3.27 -5.20 19.97
N SER A 16 2.71 -6.38 20.26
CA SER A 16 3.49 -7.55 20.59
C SER A 16 4.47 -7.93 19.48
N ASN A 17 4.05 -7.85 18.22
CA ASN A 17 4.91 -8.13 17.08
C ASN A 17 5.97 -7.04 16.85
N PHE A 18 5.63 -5.79 17.09
CA PHE A 18 6.58 -4.67 17.05
C PHE A 18 7.70 -4.86 18.08
N ASP A 19 7.34 -5.20 19.33
CA ASP A 19 8.30 -5.47 20.40
C ASP A 19 9.17 -6.71 20.11
N LYS A 20 8.56 -7.81 19.65
CA LYS A 20 9.27 -9.04 19.28
C LYS A 20 10.31 -8.83 18.19
N LYS A 21 9.99 -7.97 17.22
CA LYS A 21 10.91 -7.62 16.12
C LYS A 21 11.96 -6.59 16.53
N ARG A 22 11.92 -6.09 17.77
CA ARG A 22 12.82 -5.07 18.32
C ARG A 22 12.88 -3.81 17.45
N VAL A 23 11.74 -3.42 16.90
CA VAL A 23 11.60 -2.24 16.04
C VAL A 23 11.50 -1.00 16.93
N ASN A 24 12.39 -0.04 16.75
CA ASN A 24 12.27 1.28 17.36
C ASN A 24 11.73 2.32 16.38
N SER A 25 12.13 2.20 15.12
CA SER A 25 11.64 3.00 14.00
C SER A 25 11.83 2.23 12.70
N GLY A 26 11.02 2.53 11.68
CA GLY A 26 11.18 1.89 10.39
C GLY A 26 9.90 1.90 9.55
N LEU A 27 10.04 1.39 8.33
CA LEU A 27 8.94 1.19 7.40
C LEU A 27 8.15 -0.05 7.82
N VAL A 28 6.90 0.14 8.24
CA VAL A 28 6.03 -0.95 8.70
C VAL A 28 4.85 -1.16 7.78
N SER A 29 4.32 -2.36 7.82
CA SER A 29 3.10 -2.76 7.12
C SER A 29 2.18 -3.49 8.08
N ILE A 30 0.92 -3.09 8.09
CA ILE A 30 -0.14 -3.67 8.91
C ILE A 30 -1.29 -4.06 7.99
N CYS A 31 -1.87 -5.23 8.18
CA CYS A 31 -2.96 -5.74 7.37
C CYS A 31 -4.11 -6.23 8.24
N ILE A 32 -5.33 -6.04 7.77
CA ILE A 32 -6.55 -6.56 8.38
C ILE A 32 -7.46 -7.13 7.30
N GLU A 33 -8.16 -8.22 7.61
CA GLU A 33 -9.18 -8.76 6.72
C GLU A 33 -10.43 -7.89 6.77
N LEU A 34 -11.01 -7.63 5.60
CA LEU A 34 -12.26 -6.90 5.43
C LEU A 34 -13.40 -7.86 5.05
N PRO A 35 -14.66 -7.48 5.32
CA PRO A 35 -15.79 -8.04 4.58
C PRO A 35 -15.54 -7.89 3.08
N CYS A 36 -16.05 -8.81 2.27
CA CYS A 36 -15.93 -8.66 0.82
C CYS A 36 -16.78 -7.47 0.35
N VAL A 37 -16.11 -6.53 -0.30
CA VAL A 37 -16.69 -5.27 -0.78
C VAL A 37 -16.50 -5.14 -2.29
N ASP A 38 -17.29 -4.28 -2.92
CA ASP A 38 -17.01 -3.84 -4.26
C ASP A 38 -15.88 -2.80 -4.23
N LEU A 39 -14.79 -3.07 -4.96
CA LEU A 39 -13.65 -2.17 -4.96
C LEU A 39 -13.89 -0.92 -5.81
N PHE A 40 -14.76 -1.01 -6.82
CA PHE A 40 -15.06 0.14 -7.65
C PHE A 40 -15.88 1.18 -6.88
N ASP A 41 -16.90 0.75 -6.13
CA ASP A 41 -17.69 1.63 -5.26
C ASP A 41 -16.81 2.30 -4.22
N LEU A 42 -15.87 1.55 -3.61
CA LEU A 42 -14.91 2.12 -2.67
C LEU A 42 -13.96 3.12 -3.35
N TYR A 43 -13.50 2.83 -4.55
CA TYR A 43 -12.62 3.72 -5.29
C TYR A 43 -13.31 5.05 -5.60
N GLU A 44 -14.56 5.01 -6.10
CA GLU A 44 -15.34 6.23 -6.35
C GLU A 44 -15.57 7.05 -5.07
N PHE A 45 -15.80 6.39 -3.94
CA PHE A 45 -16.00 7.08 -2.66
C PHE A 45 -14.74 7.79 -2.14
N PHE A 46 -13.56 7.23 -2.43
CA PHE A 46 -12.29 7.72 -1.87
C PHE A 46 -11.45 8.56 -2.84
N ILE A 47 -11.70 8.52 -4.16
CA ILE A 47 -10.83 9.15 -5.17
C ILE A 47 -10.59 10.64 -4.93
N ASP A 48 -11.60 11.37 -4.51
CA ASP A 48 -11.51 12.82 -4.26
C ASP A 48 -10.89 13.17 -2.90
N LYS A 49 -10.68 12.17 -2.02
CA LYS A 49 -10.13 12.39 -0.68
C LYS A 49 -8.61 12.33 -0.65
N TYR A 50 -7.99 11.73 -1.66
CA TYR A 50 -6.55 11.48 -1.71
C TYR A 50 -5.91 12.05 -2.96
N SER A 51 -4.71 12.62 -2.81
CA SER A 51 -3.94 13.21 -3.93
C SER A 51 -3.38 12.18 -4.92
N PHE A 52 -3.29 10.93 -4.50
CA PHE A 52 -2.90 9.80 -5.32
C PHE A 52 -3.91 8.68 -5.15
N SER A 53 -4.36 8.14 -6.27
CA SER A 53 -5.22 6.97 -6.33
C SER A 53 -4.87 6.10 -7.52
N SER A 54 -5.08 4.79 -7.39
CA SER A 54 -4.92 3.83 -8.47
C SER A 54 -5.92 2.69 -8.29
N PHE A 55 -6.56 2.29 -9.37
CA PHE A 55 -7.44 1.13 -9.45
C PHE A 55 -6.89 0.14 -10.46
N TRP A 56 -6.85 -1.13 -10.10
CA TRP A 56 -6.47 -2.22 -10.98
C TRP A 56 -7.41 -3.40 -10.80
N GLU A 57 -7.90 -3.92 -11.90
CA GLU A 57 -8.74 -5.11 -11.93
C GLU A 57 -8.26 -6.08 -12.99
N GLU A 58 -8.16 -7.35 -12.63
CA GLU A 58 -7.88 -8.44 -13.53
C GLU A 58 -9.02 -9.47 -13.45
N ASP A 59 -9.62 -9.77 -14.59
CA ASP A 59 -10.76 -10.68 -14.70
C ASP A 59 -10.52 -12.00 -13.94
N ASN A 60 -11.41 -12.29 -12.99
CA ASN A 60 -11.44 -13.51 -12.17
C ASN A 60 -10.18 -13.79 -11.32
N LYS A 61 -9.32 -12.81 -11.13
CA LYS A 61 -8.10 -12.97 -10.33
C LYS A 61 -8.08 -12.01 -9.15
N MET A 62 -7.23 -11.03 -9.21
CA MET A 62 -6.98 -10.12 -8.13
C MET A 62 -7.23 -8.69 -8.58
N SER A 63 -7.98 -7.95 -7.77
CA SER A 63 -8.17 -6.51 -7.95
C SER A 63 -7.60 -5.78 -6.75
N TYR A 64 -7.16 -4.55 -6.95
CA TYR A 64 -6.76 -3.69 -5.85
C TYR A 64 -7.04 -2.22 -6.13
N ILE A 65 -7.22 -1.48 -5.05
CA ILE A 65 -7.21 -0.02 -5.04
C ILE A 65 -6.10 0.47 -4.10
N ALA A 66 -5.45 1.55 -4.48
CA ALA A 66 -4.37 2.14 -3.72
C ALA A 66 -4.58 3.63 -3.58
N PHE A 67 -4.29 4.16 -2.37
CA PHE A 67 -4.39 5.58 -2.07
C PHE A 67 -3.17 6.05 -1.30
N GLU A 68 -2.79 7.30 -1.51
CA GLU A 68 -1.61 7.97 -0.97
C GLU A 68 -0.29 7.25 -1.24
N LYS A 69 0.78 8.02 -1.29
CA LYS A 69 2.14 7.50 -1.51
C LYS A 69 2.88 7.42 -0.18
N CYS A 70 3.18 6.21 0.30
CA CYS A 70 4.06 6.01 1.46
C CYS A 70 5.51 6.29 1.09
N LYS A 71 5.96 5.69 0.00
CA LYS A 71 7.27 5.91 -0.63
C LYS A 71 7.07 5.96 -2.14
N TYR A 72 7.77 6.86 -2.81
CA TYR A 72 7.72 6.92 -4.27
C TYR A 72 9.03 7.44 -4.85
N LEU A 73 9.23 7.19 -6.12
CA LEU A 73 10.37 7.65 -6.88
C LEU A 73 9.93 7.92 -8.32
N THR A 74 10.26 9.11 -8.84
CA THR A 74 10.06 9.48 -10.24
C THR A 74 11.40 9.41 -10.97
N LEU A 75 11.40 8.82 -12.15
CA LEU A 75 12.61 8.47 -12.88
C LEU A 75 12.48 8.86 -14.35
N GLU A 76 13.61 9.30 -14.91
CA GLU A 76 13.78 9.60 -16.33
C GLU A 76 15.07 8.96 -16.86
N GLY A 77 15.12 8.78 -18.17
CA GLY A 77 16.32 8.37 -18.87
C GLY A 77 16.62 6.87 -18.85
N PRO A 78 17.78 6.46 -19.41
CA PRO A 78 18.02 5.06 -19.78
C PRO A 78 18.22 4.10 -18.59
N LYS A 79 18.57 4.60 -17.41
CA LYS A 79 18.78 3.78 -16.21
C LYS A 79 17.53 3.63 -15.34
N LYS A 80 16.39 4.20 -15.74
CA LYS A 80 15.16 4.25 -14.94
C LYS A 80 14.72 2.86 -14.42
N PHE A 81 14.76 1.83 -15.24
CA PHE A 81 14.33 0.49 -14.84
C PHE A 81 15.27 -0.15 -13.80
N LYS A 82 16.59 0.08 -13.94
CA LYS A 82 17.55 -0.42 -12.95
C LYS A 82 17.33 0.23 -11.59
N VAL A 83 17.21 1.55 -11.55
CA VAL A 83 16.99 2.31 -10.32
C VAL A 83 15.63 1.97 -9.71
N ALA A 84 14.58 1.80 -10.52
CA ALA A 84 13.27 1.36 -10.06
C ALA A 84 13.31 -0.02 -9.38
N LYS A 85 14.07 -0.98 -9.93
CA LYS A 85 14.27 -2.30 -9.35
C LYS A 85 15.02 -2.22 -8.01
N GLU A 86 16.07 -1.40 -7.93
CA GLU A 86 16.82 -1.18 -6.70
C GLU A 86 15.94 -0.59 -5.61
N PHE A 87 15.17 0.46 -5.92
CA PHE A 87 14.20 1.07 -5.03
C PHE A 87 13.18 0.06 -4.50
N SER A 88 12.63 -0.77 -5.37
CA SER A 88 11.63 -1.77 -4.99
C SER A 88 12.22 -2.83 -4.08
N SER A 89 13.40 -3.33 -4.40
CA SER A 89 14.10 -4.33 -3.60
C SER A 89 14.46 -3.79 -2.22
N GLU A 90 14.94 -2.56 -2.14
CA GLU A 90 15.28 -1.90 -0.88
C GLU A 90 14.05 -1.72 0.00
N ASN A 91 12.95 -1.20 -0.55
CA ASN A 91 11.73 -0.98 0.22
C ASN A 91 11.10 -2.29 0.69
N PHE A 92 11.08 -3.36 -0.13
CA PHE A 92 10.59 -4.66 0.31
C PHE A 92 11.47 -5.30 1.38
N ASN A 93 12.79 -5.19 1.27
CA ASN A 93 13.71 -5.72 2.27
C ASN A 93 13.60 -5.00 3.62
N ASN A 94 13.29 -3.70 3.59
CA ASN A 94 13.16 -2.87 4.78
C ASN A 94 11.72 -2.85 5.34
N LEU A 95 10.75 -3.42 4.64
CA LEU A 95 9.34 -3.42 5.07
C LEU A 95 9.10 -4.46 6.16
N ILE A 96 8.75 -3.98 7.33
CA ILE A 96 8.49 -4.82 8.51
C ILE A 96 7.00 -5.11 8.59
N ASN A 97 6.60 -6.34 8.24
CA ASN A 97 5.22 -6.78 8.40
C ASN A 97 4.92 -7.03 9.89
N LEU A 98 3.93 -6.33 10.45
CA LEU A 98 3.52 -6.43 11.85
C LEU A 98 2.29 -7.32 12.06
N THR A 99 1.65 -7.75 10.99
CA THR A 99 0.55 -8.72 10.99
C THR A 99 0.96 -9.99 10.28
N HIS A 100 0.41 -11.12 10.70
CA HIS A 100 0.69 -12.40 10.08
C HIS A 100 -0.40 -12.70 9.04
N GLU A 101 -0.01 -12.73 7.77
CA GLU A 101 -0.91 -13.11 6.68
C GLU A 101 -0.58 -14.53 6.22
N SER A 102 -1.57 -15.40 6.26
CA SER A 102 -1.48 -16.73 5.66
C SER A 102 -1.61 -16.71 4.13
N ASN A 103 -2.11 -15.59 3.57
CA ASN A 103 -2.39 -15.44 2.15
C ASN A 103 -1.40 -14.47 1.48
N THR A 104 -0.64 -14.97 0.49
CA THR A 104 0.32 -14.18 -0.27
C THR A 104 -0.33 -13.05 -1.08
N SER A 105 -1.62 -13.15 -1.40
CA SER A 105 -2.37 -12.08 -2.08
C SER A 105 -2.50 -10.82 -1.23
N ALA A 106 -2.48 -10.95 0.10
CA ALA A 106 -2.56 -9.82 1.03
C ALA A 106 -1.24 -9.05 1.21
N LEU A 107 -0.15 -9.44 0.55
CA LEU A 107 1.14 -8.78 0.68
C LEU A 107 1.15 -7.38 0.07
N SER A 108 2.01 -6.50 0.61
CA SER A 108 2.26 -5.17 0.05
C SER A 108 2.68 -5.25 -1.42
N LYS A 109 2.28 -4.24 -2.18
CA LYS A 109 2.59 -4.12 -3.61
C LYS A 109 3.33 -2.82 -3.87
N ILE A 110 4.20 -2.85 -4.85
CA ILE A 110 4.78 -1.65 -5.45
C ILE A 110 4.19 -1.51 -6.84
N ILE A 111 3.69 -0.33 -7.16
CA ILE A 111 3.00 -0.02 -8.41
C ILE A 111 3.94 0.78 -9.29
N TYR A 112 3.98 0.44 -10.58
CA TYR A 112 4.82 1.10 -11.57
C TYR A 112 3.93 1.76 -12.61
N PHE A 113 4.11 3.05 -12.82
CA PHE A 113 3.45 3.83 -13.85
C PHE A 113 4.48 4.22 -14.92
N PHE A 114 4.23 3.80 -16.15
CA PHE A 114 5.12 4.08 -17.28
C PHE A 114 4.46 5.06 -18.24
N SER A 115 5.22 6.06 -18.71
CA SER A 115 4.81 6.79 -19.90
C SER A 115 5.11 5.96 -21.16
N PHE A 116 4.22 6.00 -22.14
CA PHE A 116 4.41 5.29 -23.41
C PHE A 116 5.47 5.91 -24.34
N SER A 117 5.95 7.12 -24.01
CA SER A 117 6.87 7.87 -24.88
C SER A 117 8.08 8.36 -24.10
N GLU A 118 9.26 7.93 -24.50
CA GLU A 118 10.54 8.47 -23.98
C GLU A 118 10.73 9.96 -24.30
N ASN A 119 9.92 10.53 -25.22
CA ASN A 119 9.93 11.94 -25.64
C ASN A 119 8.64 12.66 -25.23
N SER A 120 7.97 12.29 -24.15
CA SER A 120 6.73 12.92 -23.66
C SER A 120 6.87 14.43 -23.42
N LYS A 121 8.08 14.92 -23.12
CA LYS A 121 8.40 16.35 -22.99
C LYS A 121 8.13 17.20 -24.26
N LYS A 122 7.93 16.55 -25.43
CA LYS A 122 7.62 17.25 -26.68
C LYS A 122 6.12 17.34 -26.99
N LYS A 123 5.26 16.69 -26.21
CA LYS A 123 3.81 16.80 -26.38
C LYS A 123 3.26 17.81 -25.37
N TYR A 124 2.82 18.94 -25.85
CA TYR A 124 2.32 20.12 -25.12
C TYR A 124 1.26 19.85 -24.02
N TYR A 125 0.74 18.63 -23.89
CA TYR A 125 -0.31 18.27 -22.94
C TYR A 125 0.09 17.27 -21.83
N LEU A 126 1.35 16.80 -21.83
CA LEU A 126 1.83 15.79 -20.86
C LEU A 126 3.21 16.14 -20.30
N CYS A 127 3.53 17.44 -20.18
CA CYS A 127 4.85 17.90 -19.75
C CYS A 127 5.25 17.48 -18.33
N ASP A 128 4.29 17.13 -17.49
CA ASP A 128 4.52 16.82 -16.07
C ASP A 128 4.44 15.29 -15.75
N VAL A 129 4.21 14.44 -16.77
CA VAL A 129 4.18 12.99 -16.56
C VAL A 129 5.61 12.44 -16.65
N PRO A 130 6.13 11.84 -15.57
CA PRO A 130 7.47 11.23 -15.58
C PRO A 130 7.53 10.01 -16.50
N ASP A 131 8.73 9.68 -17.00
CA ASP A 131 8.92 8.46 -17.81
C ASP A 131 8.55 7.19 -17.04
N LEU A 132 8.83 7.18 -15.74
CA LEU A 132 8.50 6.11 -14.82
C LEU A 132 8.25 6.69 -13.42
N GLU A 133 7.16 6.31 -12.82
CA GLU A 133 6.92 6.50 -11.38
C GLU A 133 6.77 5.15 -10.70
N VAL A 134 7.41 4.98 -9.54
CA VAL A 134 7.36 3.78 -8.71
C VAL A 134 6.78 4.17 -7.36
N VAL A 135 5.72 3.51 -6.93
CA VAL A 135 4.98 3.87 -5.72
C VAL A 135 4.78 2.66 -4.81
N LEU A 136 5.21 2.77 -3.55
CA LEU A 136 4.69 1.97 -2.46
C LEU A 136 3.49 2.74 -1.87
N PRO A 137 2.25 2.29 -2.06
CA PRO A 137 1.08 3.01 -1.56
C PRO A 137 1.02 2.98 -0.03
N LYS A 138 0.46 4.02 0.57
CA LYS A 138 0.17 4.06 2.00
C LYS A 138 -1.01 3.16 2.33
N ILE A 139 -2.11 3.29 1.61
CA ILE A 139 -3.33 2.51 1.77
C ILE A 139 -3.49 1.60 0.56
N LEU A 140 -3.72 0.32 0.79
CA LEU A 140 -3.91 -0.67 -0.25
C LEU A 140 -5.06 -1.60 0.16
N ILE A 141 -6.12 -1.64 -0.63
CA ILE A 141 -7.22 -2.60 -0.45
C ILE A 141 -7.14 -3.62 -1.58
N ILE A 142 -7.09 -4.88 -1.23
CA ILE A 142 -6.87 -5.98 -2.15
C ILE A 142 -8.07 -6.92 -2.07
N LYS A 143 -8.60 -7.32 -3.21
CA LYS A 143 -9.62 -8.34 -3.35
C LYS A 143 -9.06 -9.50 -4.16
N ASN A 144 -9.21 -10.71 -3.63
CA ASN A 144 -8.94 -11.93 -4.38
C ASN A 144 -10.10 -12.89 -4.15
N LYS A 145 -10.93 -13.08 -5.17
CA LYS A 145 -12.19 -13.82 -5.10
C LYS A 145 -13.10 -13.23 -4.00
N ASN A 146 -13.38 -14.01 -2.96
CA ASN A 146 -14.27 -13.64 -1.85
C ASN A 146 -13.51 -13.08 -0.62
N ASN A 147 -12.22 -12.87 -0.72
CA ASN A 147 -11.43 -12.35 0.39
C ASN A 147 -10.96 -10.93 0.07
N CYS A 148 -11.08 -10.05 1.06
CA CYS A 148 -10.63 -8.67 0.97
C CYS A 148 -9.71 -8.35 2.15
N TRP A 149 -8.69 -7.53 1.89
CA TRP A 149 -7.74 -7.09 2.90
C TRP A 149 -7.49 -5.60 2.74
N LEU A 150 -7.47 -4.90 3.87
CA LEU A 150 -6.97 -3.53 3.97
C LEU A 150 -5.55 -3.57 4.55
N ARG A 151 -4.64 -2.93 3.87
CA ARG A 151 -3.25 -2.79 4.29
C ARG A 151 -2.87 -1.33 4.39
N ILE A 152 -2.10 -0.99 5.41
CA ILE A 152 -1.50 0.33 5.55
C ILE A 152 0.03 0.19 5.69
N ASN A 153 0.77 1.03 4.96
CA ASN A 153 2.22 1.11 5.01
C ASN A 153 2.61 2.51 5.45
N ALA A 154 3.52 2.63 6.42
CA ALA A 154 4.04 3.92 6.86
C ALA A 154 5.41 3.76 7.52
N TYR A 155 6.16 4.86 7.57
CA TYR A 155 7.31 4.96 8.46
C TYR A 155 6.81 5.35 9.86
N VAL A 156 7.25 4.61 10.88
CA VAL A 156 6.89 4.85 12.28
C VAL A 156 8.12 5.13 13.13
N GLU A 157 7.96 6.00 14.12
CA GLU A 157 8.97 6.36 15.12
C GLU A 157 8.43 6.01 16.52
N GLY A 158 8.57 4.73 16.86
CA GLY A 158 8.12 4.21 18.16
C GLY A 158 6.62 3.90 18.23
N LYS A 159 6.18 3.56 19.45
CA LYS A 159 4.83 3.05 19.71
C LYS A 159 3.72 4.10 19.52
N SER A 160 4.04 5.38 19.76
CA SER A 160 3.02 6.44 19.60
C SER A 160 2.59 6.58 18.15
N SER A 161 3.52 6.72 17.22
CA SER A 161 3.22 6.82 15.80
C SER A 161 2.62 5.52 15.24
N LEU A 162 3.05 4.36 15.75
CA LEU A 162 2.44 3.08 15.41
C LEU A 162 0.97 3.02 15.85
N ARG A 163 0.65 3.51 17.04
CA ARG A 163 -0.74 3.57 17.53
C ARG A 163 -1.62 4.42 16.61
N THR A 164 -1.16 5.61 16.25
CA THR A 164 -1.88 6.49 15.31
C THR A 164 -2.14 5.80 13.97
N LEU A 165 -1.14 5.05 13.47
CA LEU A 165 -1.29 4.28 12.22
C LEU A 165 -2.34 3.18 12.35
N ILE A 166 -2.41 2.49 13.49
CA ILE A 166 -3.42 1.44 13.75
C ILE A 166 -4.82 2.06 13.85
N GLU A 167 -4.94 3.22 14.51
CA GLU A 167 -6.20 3.97 14.61
C GLU A 167 -6.68 4.43 13.22
N GLU A 168 -5.77 4.91 12.36
CA GLU A 168 -6.08 5.26 10.97
C GLU A 168 -6.57 4.04 10.18
N LEU A 169 -5.86 2.90 10.24
CA LEU A 169 -6.27 1.65 9.59
C LEU A 169 -7.69 1.25 10.03
N TRP A 170 -7.95 1.35 11.32
CA TRP A 170 -9.24 0.95 11.89
C TRP A 170 -10.37 1.87 11.44
N SER A 171 -10.10 3.18 11.37
CA SER A 171 -11.05 4.17 10.88
C SER A 171 -11.40 4.00 9.38
N ILE A 172 -10.46 3.50 8.57
CA ILE A 172 -10.72 3.20 7.15
C ILE A 172 -11.55 1.93 7.01
N ARG A 173 -11.38 0.96 7.93
CA ARG A 173 -12.12 -0.29 7.94
C ARG A 173 -13.61 -0.09 8.24
N ASP A 174 -13.96 0.79 9.19
CA ASP A 174 -15.31 1.04 9.72
C ASP A 174 -16.10 2.01 8.82
#